data_61417bb33e24e2ccc0b2c2dfdb3842c8
#
_entry.id   61417bb33e24e2ccc0b2c2dfdb3842c8
#
_cell.length_a   1.000
_cell.length_b   1.000
_cell.length_c   1.000
_cell.angle_alpha   90.00
_cell.angle_beta   90.00
_cell.angle_gamma   90.00
#
_symmetry.space_group_name_H-M   'P 1'
#
loop_
_entity.id
_entity.type
_entity.pdbx_description
1 polymer ?
#
loop_
_entity_poly.entity_id
_entity_poly.type
_entity_poly.pdbx_seq_one_letter_code
_entity_poly.pdbx_strand_id
1 'polypeptide(L)'
;MEFVIKKIVIVLIVVVFADCFAVEKSIISEIPQKDDKEIYNPFLTASLSLVPGGGQIYTKRFAKGFLFLASEGIIGWISLNYWKDYHESFDGIYSLRKQLNSENAIEIKNRSKLAEYDNLLIKVRYYNASALFGAVGIWNLIDAVGASNIVSGVENPSPRKAMALSAIPFSGAGQFYNGEWFKAGLVIATQTAFVFGGVQYQYLMKKSQDYAKNLAKDSSFQSIPREERFNSWQSRYREASKRRTMFFWYSIIFYIYGITDAYVDASLHKFENKFNISADFSPRENEVALGFTFRF
;
A
#
# COMPACT_ATOMS: atom_id res chain seq x y z
N MET A 1 8.07 6.95 20.52
CA MET A 1 8.44 5.56 20.18
C MET A 1 7.63 5.03 18.99
N GLU A 2 6.32 5.16 18.96
CA GLU A 2 5.42 4.72 17.85
C GLU A 2 5.78 5.32 16.47
N PHE A 3 6.23 6.57 16.42
CA PHE A 3 6.62 7.25 15.19
C PHE A 3 7.93 6.73 14.58
N VAL A 4 8.87 6.29 15.41
CA VAL A 4 10.15 5.73 14.98
C VAL A 4 9.94 4.31 14.46
N ILE A 5 9.10 3.50 15.12
CA ILE A 5 8.77 2.14 14.68
C ILE A 5 8.07 2.18 13.31
N LYS A 6 7.13 3.13 13.10
CA LYS A 6 6.46 3.31 11.80
C LYS A 6 7.42 3.68 10.67
N LYS A 7 8.40 4.54 10.94
CA LYS A 7 9.44 4.88 9.95
C LYS A 7 10.34 3.68 9.65
N ILE A 8 10.72 2.93 10.67
CA ILE A 8 11.55 1.72 10.51
C ILE A 8 10.81 0.66 9.71
N VAL A 9 9.52 0.43 9.97
CA VAL A 9 8.69 -0.53 9.20
C VAL A 9 8.57 -0.10 7.74
N ILE A 10 8.34 1.17 7.45
CA ILE A 10 8.27 1.68 6.07
C ILE A 10 9.64 1.55 5.37
N VAL A 11 10.73 1.90 6.05
CA VAL A 11 12.09 1.75 5.50
C VAL A 11 12.45 0.28 5.30
N LEU A 12 12.11 -0.60 6.24
CA LEU A 12 12.31 -2.05 6.11
C LEU A 12 11.49 -2.62 4.93
N ILE A 13 10.25 -2.21 4.78
CA ILE A 13 9.43 -2.61 3.63
C ILE A 13 10.10 -2.15 2.33
N VAL A 14 10.52 -0.89 2.23
CA VAL A 14 11.19 -0.35 1.03
C VAL A 14 12.52 -1.04 0.75
N VAL A 15 13.34 -1.30 1.77
CA VAL A 15 14.64 -1.98 1.63
C VAL A 15 14.44 -3.45 1.23
N VAL A 16 13.54 -4.17 1.90
CA VAL A 16 13.21 -5.56 1.54
C VAL A 16 12.64 -5.64 0.12
N PHE A 17 11.85 -4.64 -0.31
CA PHE A 17 11.38 -4.54 -1.69
C PHE A 17 12.53 -4.34 -2.67
N ALA A 18 13.46 -3.43 -2.40
CA ALA A 18 14.60 -3.17 -3.26
C ALA A 18 15.54 -4.38 -3.37
N ASP A 19 15.82 -5.04 -2.23
CA ASP A 19 16.69 -6.22 -2.19
C ASP A 19 16.05 -7.45 -2.86
N CYS A 20 14.74 -7.68 -2.69
CA CYS A 20 14.03 -8.75 -3.40
C CYS A 20 14.08 -8.57 -4.93
N PHE A 21 13.99 -7.34 -5.44
CA PHE A 21 14.15 -7.07 -6.86
C PHE A 21 15.58 -7.31 -7.37
N ALA A 22 16.58 -6.92 -6.58
CA ALA A 22 17.99 -7.11 -6.95
C ALA A 22 18.38 -8.60 -6.92
N VAL A 23 17.95 -9.34 -5.90
CA VAL A 23 18.23 -10.78 -5.73
C VAL A 23 17.53 -11.62 -6.80
N GLU A 24 16.27 -11.31 -7.15
CA GLU A 24 15.55 -12.04 -8.20
C GLU A 24 16.26 -11.92 -9.56
N LYS A 25 16.77 -10.73 -9.90
CA LYS A 25 17.54 -10.52 -11.14
C LYS A 25 18.89 -11.26 -11.14
N SER A 26 19.59 -11.32 -10.02
CA SER A 26 20.91 -11.98 -9.93
C SER A 26 20.81 -13.50 -9.94
N ILE A 27 19.80 -14.08 -9.28
CA ILE A 27 19.60 -15.55 -9.23
C ILE A 27 19.09 -16.09 -10.59
N ILE A 28 18.24 -15.33 -11.29
CA ILE A 28 17.69 -15.74 -12.60
C ILE A 28 18.78 -15.75 -13.68
N SER A 29 19.81 -14.90 -13.56
CA SER A 29 20.93 -14.88 -14.52
C SER A 29 21.87 -16.09 -14.43
N GLU A 30 21.84 -16.85 -13.33
CA GLU A 30 22.74 -18.01 -13.13
C GLU A 30 22.08 -19.38 -13.43
N ILE A 31 20.76 -19.43 -13.63
CA ILE A 31 20.07 -20.68 -13.95
C ILE A 31 19.94 -20.78 -15.46
N PRO A 32 20.48 -21.83 -16.12
CA PRO A 32 20.27 -22.04 -17.54
C PRO A 32 18.75 -22.13 -17.80
N GLN A 33 18.20 -21.11 -18.46
CA GLN A 33 16.78 -21.08 -18.83
C GLN A 33 16.53 -22.22 -19.83
N LYS A 34 15.93 -23.28 -19.33
CA LYS A 34 15.25 -24.24 -20.19
C LYS A 34 14.00 -23.50 -20.71
N ASP A 35 13.89 -23.37 -22.04
CA ASP A 35 12.86 -22.58 -22.74
C ASP A 35 11.40 -23.05 -22.56
N ASP A 36 11.15 -24.01 -21.70
CA ASP A 36 9.81 -24.49 -21.35
C ASP A 36 9.22 -23.60 -20.25
N LYS A 37 8.59 -22.49 -20.60
CA LYS A 37 7.75 -21.72 -19.66
C LYS A 37 6.63 -22.63 -19.18
N GLU A 38 6.75 -23.11 -17.94
CA GLU A 38 5.68 -23.87 -17.30
C GLU A 38 4.41 -22.98 -17.26
N ILE A 39 3.33 -23.47 -17.86
CA ILE A 39 2.02 -22.79 -17.82
C ILE A 39 1.27 -23.33 -16.62
N TYR A 40 1.00 -22.46 -15.65
CA TYR A 40 0.23 -22.80 -14.46
C TYR A 40 -1.26 -22.53 -14.69
N ASN A 41 -2.11 -23.31 -14.00
CA ASN A 41 -3.55 -23.08 -14.06
C ASN A 41 -3.89 -21.75 -13.35
N PRO A 42 -4.43 -20.72 -14.05
CA PRO A 42 -4.66 -19.39 -13.47
C PRO A 42 -5.73 -19.41 -12.41
N PHE A 43 -6.76 -20.24 -12.56
CA PHE A 43 -7.83 -20.37 -11.58
C PHE A 43 -7.29 -20.95 -10.27
N LEU A 44 -6.44 -21.97 -10.34
CA LEU A 44 -5.81 -22.56 -9.17
C LEU A 44 -4.82 -21.58 -8.54
N THR A 45 -4.04 -20.87 -9.34
CA THR A 45 -3.11 -19.82 -8.87
C THR A 45 -3.85 -18.70 -8.14
N ALA A 46 -4.94 -18.21 -8.73
CA ALA A 46 -5.79 -17.19 -8.11
C ALA A 46 -6.44 -17.69 -6.80
N SER A 47 -6.96 -18.93 -6.80
CA SER A 47 -7.59 -19.51 -5.61
C SER A 47 -6.60 -19.69 -4.46
N LEU A 48 -5.38 -20.14 -4.75
CA LEU A 48 -4.33 -20.27 -3.74
C LEU A 48 -3.84 -18.93 -3.23
N SER A 49 -3.96 -17.84 -4.01
CA SER A 49 -3.61 -16.48 -3.59
C SER A 49 -4.58 -15.85 -2.59
N LEU A 50 -5.71 -16.52 -2.29
CA LEU A 50 -6.55 -16.15 -1.13
C LEU A 50 -5.81 -16.42 0.20
N VAL A 51 -4.84 -17.32 0.18
CA VAL A 51 -3.85 -17.46 1.26
C VAL A 51 -2.65 -16.58 0.89
N PRO A 52 -2.19 -15.70 1.79
CA PRO A 52 -1.07 -14.81 1.52
C PRO A 52 0.13 -15.54 0.91
N GLY A 53 0.55 -15.14 -0.28
CA GLY A 53 1.68 -15.74 -0.99
C GLY A 53 1.47 -17.16 -1.57
N GLY A 54 0.30 -17.77 -1.37
CA GLY A 54 0.04 -19.16 -1.80
C GLY A 54 0.14 -19.37 -3.31
N GLY A 55 -0.37 -18.43 -4.10
CA GLY A 55 -0.26 -18.46 -5.56
C GLY A 55 1.19 -18.37 -6.06
N GLN A 56 2.01 -17.53 -5.42
CA GLN A 56 3.44 -17.39 -5.74
C GLN A 56 4.22 -18.67 -5.38
N ILE A 57 3.91 -19.30 -4.25
CA ILE A 57 4.52 -20.57 -3.84
C ILE A 57 4.17 -21.66 -4.85
N TYR A 58 2.92 -21.74 -5.29
CA TYR A 58 2.47 -22.68 -6.33
C TYR A 58 3.20 -22.47 -7.64
N THR A 59 3.46 -21.24 -8.05
CA THR A 59 4.22 -20.87 -9.26
C THR A 59 5.74 -20.88 -9.05
N LYS A 60 6.24 -21.49 -7.96
CA LYS A 60 7.66 -21.63 -7.60
C LYS A 60 8.40 -20.29 -7.35
N ARG A 61 7.64 -19.19 -7.13
CA ARG A 61 8.18 -17.86 -6.83
C ARG A 61 8.24 -17.63 -5.32
N PHE A 62 9.03 -18.42 -4.61
CA PHE A 62 9.07 -18.49 -3.15
C PHE A 62 9.37 -17.15 -2.46
N ALA A 63 10.33 -16.37 -2.99
CA ALA A 63 10.70 -15.08 -2.41
C ALA A 63 9.49 -14.10 -2.38
N LYS A 64 8.75 -14.02 -3.47
CA LYS A 64 7.52 -13.20 -3.55
C LYS A 64 6.41 -13.76 -2.66
N GLY A 65 6.26 -15.09 -2.61
CA GLY A 65 5.30 -15.73 -1.71
C GLY A 65 5.56 -15.38 -0.26
N PHE A 66 6.82 -15.43 0.17
CA PHE A 66 7.22 -15.04 1.54
C PHE A 66 7.00 -13.54 1.81
N LEU A 67 7.26 -12.68 0.82
CA LEU A 67 7.02 -11.25 0.92
C LEU A 67 5.54 -10.95 1.17
N PHE A 68 4.62 -11.56 0.40
CA PHE A 68 3.18 -11.37 0.59
C PHE A 68 2.71 -11.95 1.91
N LEU A 69 3.18 -13.14 2.30
CA LEU A 69 2.86 -13.74 3.60
C LEU A 69 3.25 -12.82 4.75
N ALA A 70 4.47 -12.29 4.74
CA ALA A 70 4.97 -11.40 5.79
C ALA A 70 4.23 -10.06 5.80
N SER A 71 4.03 -9.43 4.64
CA SER A 71 3.36 -8.13 4.55
C SER A 71 1.89 -8.20 4.96
N GLU A 72 1.14 -9.15 4.45
CA GLU A 72 -0.27 -9.35 4.82
C GLU A 72 -0.40 -9.79 6.29
N GLY A 73 0.49 -10.64 6.78
CA GLY A 73 0.51 -11.04 8.19
C GLY A 73 0.71 -9.84 9.14
N ILE A 74 1.69 -8.97 8.86
CA ILE A 74 1.94 -7.77 9.65
C ILE A 74 0.76 -6.79 9.58
N ILE A 75 0.25 -6.51 8.39
CA ILE A 75 -0.86 -5.57 8.21
C ILE A 75 -2.14 -6.12 8.84
N GLY A 76 -2.40 -7.41 8.69
CA GLY A 76 -3.52 -8.10 9.33
C GLY A 76 -3.46 -8.02 10.85
N TRP A 77 -2.28 -8.27 11.45
CA TRP A 77 -2.05 -8.09 12.87
C TRP A 77 -2.34 -6.65 13.34
N ILE A 78 -1.83 -5.65 12.62
CA ILE A 78 -2.10 -4.24 12.93
C ILE A 78 -3.60 -3.92 12.84
N SER A 79 -4.29 -4.45 11.82
CA SER A 79 -5.74 -4.27 11.64
C SER A 79 -6.54 -4.89 12.79
N LEU A 80 -6.18 -6.09 13.23
CA LEU A 80 -6.81 -6.77 14.36
C LEU A 80 -6.61 -6.02 15.69
N ASN A 81 -5.41 -5.46 15.93
CA ASN A 81 -5.17 -4.64 17.11
C ASN A 81 -6.04 -3.37 17.11
N TYR A 82 -6.15 -2.66 15.98
CA TYR A 82 -7.04 -1.51 15.89
C TYR A 82 -8.52 -1.88 16.01
N TRP A 83 -8.91 -3.05 15.52
CA TRP A 83 -10.27 -3.58 15.71
C TRP A 83 -10.57 -3.81 17.20
N LYS A 84 -9.65 -4.40 17.94
CA LYS A 84 -9.75 -4.61 19.38
C LYS A 84 -9.84 -3.27 20.13
N ASP A 85 -8.90 -2.35 19.86
CA ASP A 85 -8.89 -1.02 20.49
C ASP A 85 -10.21 -0.26 20.22
N TYR A 86 -10.79 -0.41 19.01
CA TYR A 86 -12.05 0.20 18.66
C TYR A 86 -13.22 -0.31 19.53
N HIS A 87 -13.30 -1.61 19.75
CA HIS A 87 -14.36 -2.20 20.56
C HIS A 87 -14.18 -1.84 22.05
N GLU A 88 -12.98 -1.92 22.57
CA GLU A 88 -12.69 -1.53 23.96
C GLU A 88 -13.00 -0.04 24.23
N SER A 89 -12.69 0.84 23.29
CA SER A 89 -12.97 2.27 23.44
C SER A 89 -14.47 2.58 23.40
N PHE A 90 -15.26 1.77 22.71
CA PHE A 90 -16.71 1.91 22.66
C PHE A 90 -17.37 1.60 24.01
N ASP A 91 -16.92 0.56 24.70
CA ASP A 91 -17.39 0.20 26.04
C ASP A 91 -17.05 1.29 27.06
N GLY A 92 -15.89 1.93 26.93
CA GLY A 92 -15.48 3.08 27.72
C GLY A 92 -16.42 4.29 27.59
N ILE A 93 -16.88 4.60 26.36
CA ILE A 93 -17.85 5.68 26.11
C ILE A 93 -19.20 5.36 26.76
N TYR A 94 -19.65 4.13 26.64
CA TYR A 94 -20.91 3.70 27.25
C TYR A 94 -20.89 3.82 28.77
N SER A 95 -19.79 3.45 29.41
CA SER A 95 -19.61 3.59 30.86
C SER A 95 -19.60 5.05 31.31
N LEU A 96 -18.95 5.96 30.57
CA LEU A 96 -18.97 7.39 30.84
C LEU A 96 -20.39 7.99 30.77
N ARG A 97 -21.16 7.59 29.77
CA ARG A 97 -22.55 8.06 29.65
C ARG A 97 -23.44 7.59 30.78
N LYS A 98 -23.21 6.41 31.34
CA LYS A 98 -23.96 5.87 32.49
C LYS A 98 -23.69 6.63 33.79
N GLN A 99 -22.55 7.34 33.87
CA GLN A 99 -22.18 8.16 35.07
C GLN A 99 -22.76 9.57 35.03
N LEU A 100 -23.64 9.87 34.08
CA LEU A 100 -24.27 11.21 33.95
C LEU A 100 -25.21 11.49 35.12
N ASN A 101 -24.74 12.21 36.15
CA ASN A 101 -25.51 12.78 37.24
C ASN A 101 -25.61 14.31 37.07
N SER A 102 -26.63 14.92 37.65
CA SER A 102 -26.94 16.35 37.46
C SER A 102 -25.81 17.32 37.86
N GLU A 103 -24.97 16.98 38.82
CA GLU A 103 -23.87 17.84 39.31
C GLU A 103 -22.66 17.88 38.37
N ASN A 104 -22.39 16.80 37.57
CA ASN A 104 -21.20 16.67 36.71
C ASN A 104 -21.56 16.61 35.25
N ALA A 105 -22.81 16.93 34.89
CA ALA A 105 -23.33 16.68 33.52
C ALA A 105 -22.52 17.36 32.43
N ILE A 106 -22.00 18.56 32.66
CA ILE A 106 -21.26 19.33 31.64
C ILE A 106 -19.87 18.73 31.39
N GLU A 107 -19.16 18.38 32.46
CA GLU A 107 -17.83 17.78 32.35
C GLU A 107 -17.90 16.40 31.72
N ILE A 108 -18.83 15.55 32.13
CA ILE A 108 -19.05 14.21 31.57
C ILE A 108 -19.46 14.30 30.11
N LYS A 109 -20.33 15.26 29.75
CA LYS A 109 -20.74 15.51 28.35
C LYS A 109 -19.55 15.89 27.47
N ASN A 110 -18.62 16.74 27.98
CA ASN A 110 -17.41 17.10 27.25
C ASN A 110 -16.44 15.91 27.09
N ARG A 111 -16.22 15.19 28.19
CA ARG A 111 -15.38 13.97 28.18
C ARG A 111 -15.95 12.90 27.22
N SER A 112 -17.27 12.70 27.20
CA SER A 112 -17.89 11.74 26.28
C SER A 112 -17.73 12.15 24.81
N LYS A 113 -17.81 13.44 24.47
CA LYS A 113 -17.57 13.91 23.10
C LYS A 113 -16.12 13.78 22.66
N LEU A 114 -15.17 14.03 23.56
CA LEU A 114 -13.75 13.79 23.30
C LEU A 114 -13.49 12.30 23.07
N ALA A 115 -14.06 11.44 23.92
CA ALA A 115 -13.95 9.99 23.77
C ALA A 115 -14.60 9.48 22.46
N GLU A 116 -15.72 10.05 22.06
CA GLU A 116 -16.36 9.75 20.74
C GLU A 116 -15.43 10.08 19.56
N TYR A 117 -14.72 11.24 19.64
CA TYR A 117 -13.76 11.59 18.61
C TYR A 117 -12.54 10.66 18.60
N ASP A 118 -12.03 10.32 19.76
CA ASP A 118 -10.88 9.43 19.89
C ASP A 118 -11.23 8.01 19.38
N ASN A 119 -12.46 7.54 19.67
CA ASN A 119 -13.00 6.30 19.09
C ASN A 119 -13.10 6.40 17.55
N LEU A 120 -13.60 7.53 17.02
CA LEU A 120 -13.64 7.75 15.58
C LEU A 120 -12.25 7.75 14.96
N LEU A 121 -11.24 8.27 15.64
CA LEU A 121 -9.85 8.22 15.20
C LEU A 121 -9.33 6.77 15.14
N ILE A 122 -9.62 5.95 16.16
CA ILE A 122 -9.27 4.53 16.18
C ILE A 122 -9.99 3.80 15.04
N LYS A 123 -11.27 4.08 14.83
CA LYS A 123 -12.06 3.55 13.71
C LYS A 123 -11.44 3.87 12.34
N VAL A 124 -11.00 5.11 12.15
CA VAL A 124 -10.29 5.54 10.92
C VAL A 124 -8.98 4.79 10.74
N ARG A 125 -8.21 4.57 11.81
CA ARG A 125 -6.98 3.76 11.77
C ARG A 125 -7.27 2.31 11.41
N TYR A 126 -8.30 1.72 12.00
CA TYR A 126 -8.77 0.37 11.66
C TYR A 126 -9.14 0.25 10.18
N TYR A 127 -9.97 1.16 9.68
CA TYR A 127 -10.36 1.12 8.27
C TYR A 127 -9.19 1.33 7.30
N ASN A 128 -8.25 2.19 7.65
CA ASN A 128 -7.04 2.38 6.84
C ASN A 128 -6.16 1.13 6.84
N ALA A 129 -5.99 0.46 7.98
CA ALA A 129 -5.23 -0.79 8.05
C ALA A 129 -5.92 -1.92 7.28
N SER A 130 -7.26 -2.04 7.41
CA SER A 130 -8.05 -3.04 6.68
C SER A 130 -8.06 -2.79 5.18
N ALA A 131 -8.13 -1.52 4.74
CA ALA A 131 -8.04 -1.17 3.34
C ALA A 131 -6.66 -1.47 2.76
N LEU A 132 -5.59 -1.22 3.52
CA LEU A 132 -4.23 -1.59 3.11
C LEU A 132 -4.07 -3.11 3.02
N PHE A 133 -4.63 -3.87 3.97
CA PHE A 133 -4.67 -5.33 3.93
C PHE A 133 -5.35 -5.83 2.64
N GLY A 134 -6.54 -5.31 2.34
CA GLY A 134 -7.25 -5.66 1.11
C GLY A 134 -6.51 -5.24 -0.16
N ALA A 135 -5.84 -4.08 -0.15
CA ALA A 135 -5.06 -3.60 -1.29
C ALA A 135 -3.84 -4.50 -1.58
N VAL A 136 -3.15 -4.97 -0.53
CA VAL A 136 -2.02 -5.92 -0.67
C VAL A 136 -2.54 -7.28 -1.12
N GLY A 137 -3.71 -7.74 -0.63
CA GLY A 137 -4.34 -8.97 -1.11
C GLY A 137 -4.71 -8.93 -2.60
N ILE A 138 -5.23 -7.79 -3.09
CA ILE A 138 -5.47 -7.58 -4.52
C ILE A 138 -4.16 -7.58 -5.31
N TRP A 139 -3.12 -6.94 -4.80
CA TRP A 139 -1.79 -6.97 -5.41
C TRP A 139 -1.22 -8.39 -5.49
N ASN A 140 -1.29 -9.16 -4.39
CA ASN A 140 -0.93 -10.57 -4.34
C ASN A 140 -1.65 -11.37 -5.43
N LEU A 141 -2.98 -11.20 -5.56
CA LEU A 141 -3.79 -11.86 -6.57
C LEU A 141 -3.36 -11.50 -8.01
N ILE A 142 -3.15 -10.21 -8.28
CA ILE A 142 -2.72 -9.71 -9.60
C ILE A 142 -1.36 -10.31 -9.98
N ASP A 143 -0.36 -10.28 -9.09
CA ASP A 143 0.97 -10.83 -9.34
C ASP A 143 0.92 -12.34 -9.57
N ALA A 144 0.11 -13.06 -8.79
CA ALA A 144 -0.03 -14.50 -8.92
C ALA A 144 -0.67 -14.89 -10.27
N VAL A 145 -1.74 -14.21 -10.69
CA VAL A 145 -2.36 -14.43 -12.00
C VAL A 145 -1.37 -14.13 -13.13
N GLY A 146 -0.61 -13.05 -13.04
CA GLY A 146 0.45 -12.74 -13.99
C GLY A 146 1.52 -13.83 -14.08
N ALA A 147 1.84 -14.47 -12.97
CA ALA A 147 2.81 -15.57 -12.90
C ALA A 147 2.33 -16.85 -13.59
N SER A 148 1.02 -17.00 -13.86
CA SER A 148 0.50 -18.17 -14.58
C SER A 148 0.89 -18.24 -16.07
N ASN A 149 1.55 -17.21 -16.60
CA ASN A 149 2.01 -17.07 -17.99
C ASN A 149 0.89 -17.16 -19.06
N ILE A 150 -0.38 -17.00 -18.69
CA ILE A 150 -1.51 -17.01 -19.64
C ILE A 150 -1.61 -15.71 -20.40
N VAL A 151 -1.32 -14.60 -19.74
CA VAL A 151 -1.35 -13.28 -20.36
C VAL A 151 0.05 -12.71 -20.33
N SER A 152 0.71 -12.68 -21.45
CA SER A 152 1.97 -11.98 -21.64
C SER A 152 1.71 -10.51 -21.97
N GLY A 153 2.65 -9.63 -21.62
CA GLY A 153 2.67 -8.27 -22.12
C GLY A 153 2.86 -8.21 -23.64
N VAL A 154 2.81 -7.02 -24.18
CA VAL A 154 3.10 -6.80 -25.61
C VAL A 154 4.57 -7.08 -25.86
N GLU A 155 4.88 -7.89 -26.89
CA GLU A 155 6.24 -8.32 -27.22
C GLU A 155 7.21 -7.14 -27.47
N ASN A 156 6.72 -6.06 -28.09
CA ASN A 156 7.48 -4.83 -28.32
C ASN A 156 6.70 -3.61 -27.83
N PRO A 157 6.69 -3.34 -26.53
CA PRO A 157 5.88 -2.26 -25.97
C PRO A 157 6.39 -0.88 -26.42
N SER A 158 5.45 -0.02 -26.79
CA SER A 158 5.74 1.36 -27.14
C SER A 158 5.80 2.23 -25.88
N PRO A 159 6.91 2.93 -25.57
CA PRO A 159 7.02 3.79 -24.40
C PRO A 159 5.92 4.85 -24.30
N ARG A 160 5.55 5.47 -25.42
CA ARG A 160 4.47 6.47 -25.47
C ARG A 160 3.10 5.87 -25.13
N LYS A 161 2.81 4.66 -25.61
CA LYS A 161 1.55 3.96 -25.30
C LYS A 161 1.52 3.51 -23.85
N ALA A 162 2.61 2.96 -23.32
CA ALA A 162 2.74 2.57 -21.92
C ALA A 162 2.51 3.78 -20.99
N MET A 163 3.15 4.91 -21.29
CA MET A 163 2.95 6.16 -20.54
C MET A 163 1.50 6.66 -20.60
N ALA A 164 0.89 6.67 -21.79
CA ALA A 164 -0.50 7.11 -21.97
C ALA A 164 -1.50 6.23 -21.20
N LEU A 165 -1.30 4.90 -21.21
CA LEU A 165 -2.12 3.96 -20.46
C LEU A 165 -1.93 4.13 -18.94
N SER A 166 -0.71 4.40 -18.46
CA SER A 166 -0.43 4.65 -17.05
C SER A 166 -1.01 5.99 -16.54
N ALA A 167 -1.37 6.91 -17.45
CA ALA A 167 -2.07 8.14 -17.10
C ALA A 167 -3.52 7.89 -16.63
N ILE A 168 -4.07 6.69 -16.83
CA ILE A 168 -5.36 6.29 -16.25
C ILE A 168 -5.14 5.98 -14.75
N PRO A 169 -5.71 6.79 -13.82
CA PRO A 169 -5.50 6.57 -12.39
C PRO A 169 -5.98 5.18 -11.94
N PHE A 170 -5.31 4.59 -10.97
CA PHE A 170 -5.66 3.31 -10.34
C PHE A 170 -5.66 2.08 -11.25
N SER A 171 -5.24 2.22 -12.49
CA SER A 171 -5.39 1.12 -13.47
C SER A 171 -4.16 0.21 -13.57
N GLY A 172 -2.96 0.70 -13.32
CA GLY A 172 -1.73 -0.01 -13.63
C GLY A 172 -1.62 -0.43 -15.11
N ALA A 173 -2.41 0.19 -16.00
CA ALA A 173 -2.60 -0.27 -17.38
C ALA A 173 -1.31 -0.23 -18.20
N GLY A 174 -0.42 0.73 -17.95
CA GLY A 174 0.87 0.78 -18.61
C GLY A 174 1.80 -0.36 -18.21
N GLN A 175 1.79 -0.73 -16.94
CA GLN A 175 2.53 -1.88 -16.42
C GLN A 175 1.96 -3.19 -16.98
N PHE A 176 0.63 -3.36 -17.02
CA PHE A 176 0.00 -4.52 -17.68
C PHE A 176 0.36 -4.59 -19.15
N TYR A 177 0.37 -3.47 -19.88
CA TYR A 177 0.78 -3.40 -21.27
C TYR A 177 2.22 -3.87 -21.47
N ASN A 178 3.12 -3.58 -20.53
CA ASN A 178 4.52 -4.03 -20.54
C ASN A 178 4.68 -5.49 -20.07
N GLY A 179 3.64 -6.13 -19.51
CA GLY A 179 3.73 -7.48 -18.93
C GLY A 179 4.20 -7.49 -17.46
N GLU A 180 4.34 -6.32 -16.84
CA GLU A 180 4.85 -6.14 -15.48
C GLU A 180 3.73 -6.23 -14.43
N TRP A 181 3.17 -7.42 -14.24
CA TRP A 181 2.03 -7.68 -13.38
C TRP A 181 2.25 -7.29 -11.91
N PHE A 182 3.44 -7.57 -11.39
CA PHE A 182 3.81 -7.20 -10.02
C PHE A 182 3.77 -5.67 -9.83
N LYS A 183 4.34 -4.92 -10.76
CA LYS A 183 4.33 -3.46 -10.72
C LYS A 183 2.92 -2.89 -10.93
N ALA A 184 2.12 -3.49 -11.80
CA ALA A 184 0.73 -3.11 -11.98
C ALA A 184 -0.07 -3.23 -10.69
N GLY A 185 0.04 -4.37 -10.01
CA GLY A 185 -0.60 -4.59 -8.71
C GLY A 185 -0.11 -3.61 -7.64
N LEU A 186 1.19 -3.30 -7.59
CA LEU A 186 1.78 -2.32 -6.69
C LEU A 186 1.19 -0.92 -6.90
N VAL A 187 1.09 -0.47 -8.16
CA VAL A 187 0.53 0.85 -8.51
C VAL A 187 -0.94 0.93 -8.10
N ILE A 188 -1.74 -0.09 -8.39
CA ILE A 188 -3.16 -0.16 -8.02
C ILE A 188 -3.31 -0.13 -6.49
N ALA A 189 -2.59 -0.99 -5.78
CA ALA A 189 -2.68 -1.12 -4.34
C ALA A 189 -2.28 0.17 -3.61
N THR A 190 -1.15 0.76 -3.99
CA THR A 190 -0.65 1.98 -3.34
C THR A 190 -1.55 3.19 -3.59
N GLN A 191 -1.97 3.43 -4.82
CA GLN A 191 -2.89 4.53 -5.13
C GLN A 191 -4.22 4.39 -4.40
N THR A 192 -4.81 3.18 -4.42
CA THR A 192 -6.08 2.91 -3.74
C THR A 192 -5.95 3.13 -2.23
N ALA A 193 -4.91 2.58 -1.60
CA ALA A 193 -4.69 2.72 -0.16
C ALA A 193 -4.48 4.18 0.26
N PHE A 194 -3.70 4.94 -0.50
CA PHE A 194 -3.44 6.35 -0.16
C PHE A 194 -4.65 7.24 -0.39
N VAL A 195 -5.40 7.08 -1.47
CA VAL A 195 -6.63 7.86 -1.68
C VAL A 195 -7.66 7.52 -0.63
N PHE A 196 -7.86 6.24 -0.32
CA PHE A 196 -8.77 5.82 0.74
C PHE A 196 -8.39 6.45 2.09
N GLY A 197 -7.10 6.40 2.47
CA GLY A 197 -6.60 7.03 3.68
C GLY A 197 -6.86 8.55 3.71
N GLY A 198 -6.62 9.23 2.60
CA GLY A 198 -6.91 10.66 2.44
C GLY A 198 -8.39 10.98 2.67
N VAL A 199 -9.30 10.20 2.10
CA VAL A 199 -10.75 10.34 2.27
C VAL A 199 -11.19 10.11 3.72
N GLN A 200 -10.64 9.10 4.39
CA GLN A 200 -10.93 8.83 5.81
C GLN A 200 -10.49 9.99 6.71
N TYR A 201 -9.31 10.56 6.50
CA TYR A 201 -8.86 11.74 7.24
C TYR A 201 -9.62 13.02 6.87
N GLN A 202 -10.12 13.15 5.64
CA GLN A 202 -11.04 14.23 5.25
C GLN A 202 -12.35 14.14 6.05
N TYR A 203 -12.90 12.94 6.21
CA TYR A 203 -14.07 12.71 7.04
C TYR A 203 -13.81 13.09 8.50
N LEU A 204 -12.68 12.66 9.08
CA LEU A 204 -12.30 12.99 10.45
C LEU A 204 -12.12 14.50 10.66
N MET A 205 -11.53 15.19 9.68
CA MET A 205 -11.36 16.64 9.69
C MET A 205 -12.71 17.37 9.71
N LYS A 206 -13.67 16.97 8.87
CA LYS A 206 -15.01 17.53 8.85
C LYS A 206 -15.73 17.31 10.20
N LYS A 207 -15.62 16.11 10.76
CA LYS A 207 -16.22 15.82 12.08
C LYS A 207 -15.66 16.68 13.19
N SER A 208 -14.34 16.91 13.22
CA SER A 208 -13.73 17.82 14.23
C SER A 208 -14.24 19.26 14.08
N GLN A 209 -14.46 19.76 12.86
CA GLN A 209 -15.06 21.07 12.62
C GLN A 209 -16.50 21.14 13.13
N ASP A 210 -17.29 20.11 12.86
CA ASP A 210 -18.71 20.06 13.26
C ASP A 210 -18.81 20.04 14.80
N TYR A 211 -17.95 19.29 15.49
CA TYR A 211 -17.87 19.30 16.94
C TYR A 211 -17.48 20.68 17.49
N ALA A 212 -16.48 21.33 16.91
CA ALA A 212 -16.06 22.67 17.31
C ALA A 212 -17.19 23.70 17.15
N LYS A 213 -17.93 23.66 16.03
CA LYS A 213 -19.07 24.54 15.76
C LYS A 213 -20.23 24.30 16.74
N ASN A 214 -20.53 23.03 17.02
CA ASN A 214 -21.62 22.67 17.93
C ASN A 214 -21.31 23.09 19.38
N LEU A 215 -20.05 22.92 19.81
CA LEU A 215 -19.61 23.39 21.12
C LEU A 215 -19.68 24.92 21.27
N ALA A 216 -19.44 25.66 20.19
CA ALA A 216 -19.56 27.12 20.20
C ALA A 216 -21.00 27.60 20.35
N LYS A 217 -21.99 26.80 19.94
CA LYS A 217 -23.42 27.12 19.99
C LYS A 217 -24.11 26.66 21.28
N ASP A 218 -23.52 25.68 21.98
CA ASP A 218 -24.14 25.05 23.15
C ASP A 218 -23.83 25.87 24.42
N SER A 219 -24.83 26.59 24.96
CA SER A 219 -24.72 27.40 26.15
C SER A 219 -24.36 26.62 27.41
N SER A 220 -24.61 25.31 27.45
CA SER A 220 -24.26 24.45 28.58
C SER A 220 -22.74 24.31 28.79
N PHE A 221 -21.91 24.69 27.83
CA PHE A 221 -20.44 24.67 27.95
C PHE A 221 -19.80 26.01 28.32
N GLN A 222 -20.57 27.01 28.70
CA GLN A 222 -20.05 28.35 29.07
C GLN A 222 -19.10 28.32 30.28
N SER A 223 -19.23 27.31 31.14
CA SER A 223 -18.36 27.13 32.34
C SER A 223 -16.90 26.73 32.00
N ILE A 224 -16.64 26.19 30.82
CA ILE A 224 -15.28 25.84 30.38
C ILE A 224 -14.72 27.03 29.57
N PRO A 225 -13.49 27.49 29.83
CA PRO A 225 -12.88 28.59 29.10
C PRO A 225 -12.93 28.34 27.58
N ARG A 226 -13.42 29.35 26.84
CA ARG A 226 -13.62 29.23 25.40
C ARG A 226 -12.35 28.87 24.64
N GLU A 227 -11.21 29.36 25.08
CA GLU A 227 -9.90 29.07 24.50
C GLU A 227 -9.52 27.59 24.65
N GLU A 228 -9.73 27.00 25.79
CA GLU A 228 -9.39 25.61 26.07
C GLU A 228 -10.22 24.65 25.16
N ARG A 229 -11.52 24.92 25.05
CA ARG A 229 -12.44 24.17 24.18
C ARG A 229 -12.04 24.28 22.71
N PHE A 230 -11.73 25.50 22.27
CA PHE A 230 -11.36 25.78 20.90
C PHE A 230 -10.01 25.17 20.54
N ASN A 231 -9.00 25.32 21.39
CA ASN A 231 -7.64 24.83 21.15
C ASN A 231 -7.58 23.31 21.03
N SER A 232 -8.33 22.57 21.86
CA SER A 232 -8.37 21.10 21.79
C SER A 232 -8.93 20.58 20.45
N TRP A 233 -9.98 21.20 19.91
CA TRP A 233 -10.55 20.81 18.63
C TRP A 233 -9.75 21.32 17.44
N GLN A 234 -9.12 22.48 17.56
CA GLN A 234 -8.25 23.01 16.52
C GLN A 234 -6.99 22.16 16.33
N SER A 235 -6.41 21.64 17.41
CA SER A 235 -5.28 20.72 17.33
C SER A 235 -5.65 19.42 16.61
N ARG A 236 -6.80 18.82 16.94
CA ARG A 236 -7.34 17.64 16.27
C ARG A 236 -7.63 17.87 14.78
N TYR A 237 -8.22 19.01 14.46
CA TYR A 237 -8.44 19.42 13.06
C TYR A 237 -7.12 19.54 12.30
N ARG A 238 -6.12 20.21 12.87
CA ARG A 238 -4.80 20.37 12.24
C ARG A 238 -4.11 19.04 12.02
N GLU A 239 -4.18 18.14 12.98
CA GLU A 239 -3.59 16.80 12.84
C GLU A 239 -4.29 16.01 11.72
N ALA A 240 -5.61 15.96 11.70
CA ALA A 240 -6.38 15.29 10.66
C ALA A 240 -6.11 15.90 9.28
N SER A 241 -6.04 17.23 9.18
CA SER A 241 -5.70 17.95 7.95
C SER A 241 -4.30 17.63 7.45
N LYS A 242 -3.31 17.60 8.36
CA LYS A 242 -1.92 17.22 8.02
C LYS A 242 -1.85 15.80 7.47
N ARG A 243 -2.49 14.83 8.15
CA ARG A 243 -2.51 13.43 7.72
C ARG A 243 -3.20 13.27 6.36
N ARG A 244 -4.37 13.89 6.17
CA ARG A 244 -5.07 13.92 4.88
C ARG A 244 -4.14 14.41 3.75
N THR A 245 -3.50 15.55 3.98
CA THR A 245 -2.61 16.17 2.98
C THR A 245 -1.41 15.26 2.66
N MET A 246 -0.82 14.60 3.66
CA MET A 246 0.25 13.61 3.44
C MET A 246 -0.23 12.43 2.57
N PHE A 247 -1.40 11.87 2.81
CA PHE A 247 -1.95 10.77 2.02
C PHE A 247 -2.17 11.16 0.56
N PHE A 248 -2.71 12.35 0.30
CA PHE A 248 -2.89 12.84 -1.07
C PHE A 248 -1.55 13.10 -1.76
N TRP A 249 -0.55 13.66 -1.08
CA TRP A 249 0.78 13.82 -1.65
C TRP A 249 1.42 12.48 -1.99
N TYR A 250 1.33 11.48 -1.13
CA TYR A 250 1.81 10.14 -1.44
C TYR A 250 1.09 9.54 -2.65
N SER A 251 -0.23 9.71 -2.75
CA SER A 251 -0.97 9.27 -3.93
C SER A 251 -0.46 9.92 -5.22
N ILE A 252 -0.21 11.24 -5.22
CA ILE A 252 0.34 11.96 -6.37
C ILE A 252 1.75 11.46 -6.73
N ILE A 253 2.62 11.29 -5.74
CA ILE A 253 3.99 10.79 -5.96
C ILE A 253 3.96 9.41 -6.59
N PHE A 254 3.16 8.48 -6.06
CA PHE A 254 3.03 7.14 -6.62
C PHE A 254 2.34 7.11 -7.98
N TYR A 255 1.45 8.05 -8.25
CA TYR A 255 0.87 8.22 -9.58
C TYR A 255 1.93 8.62 -10.62
N ILE A 256 2.75 9.64 -10.32
CA ILE A 256 3.84 10.07 -11.18
C ILE A 256 4.87 8.94 -11.36
N TYR A 257 5.21 8.24 -10.26
CA TYR A 257 6.10 7.08 -10.31
C TYR A 257 5.57 6.02 -11.28
N GLY A 258 4.29 5.64 -11.19
CA GLY A 258 3.68 4.65 -12.07
C GLY A 258 3.75 5.02 -13.55
N ILE A 259 3.54 6.32 -13.90
CA ILE A 259 3.65 6.80 -15.27
C ILE A 259 5.10 6.70 -15.78
N THR A 260 6.05 7.15 -14.96
CA THR A 260 7.48 7.17 -15.30
C THR A 260 8.03 5.76 -15.42
N ASP A 261 7.69 4.88 -14.48
CA ASP A 261 8.11 3.48 -14.44
C ASP A 261 7.66 2.73 -15.70
N ALA A 262 6.38 2.85 -16.09
CA ALA A 262 5.88 2.21 -17.30
C ALA A 262 6.57 2.70 -18.58
N TYR A 263 6.91 3.99 -18.66
CA TYR A 263 7.67 4.54 -19.78
C TYR A 263 9.10 3.96 -19.83
N VAL A 264 9.77 3.92 -18.68
CA VAL A 264 11.14 3.39 -18.56
C VAL A 264 11.19 1.92 -18.92
N ASP A 265 10.29 1.09 -18.37
CA ASP A 265 10.24 -0.34 -18.66
C ASP A 265 10.05 -0.61 -20.16
N ALA A 266 9.08 0.06 -20.81
CA ALA A 266 8.88 -0.08 -22.24
C ALA A 266 10.07 0.42 -23.08
N SER A 267 10.83 1.39 -22.55
CA SER A 267 12.06 1.87 -23.20
C SER A 267 13.19 0.86 -23.07
N LEU A 268 13.37 0.27 -21.89
CA LEU A 268 14.39 -0.73 -21.62
C LEU A 268 14.16 -2.01 -22.44
N HIS A 269 12.92 -2.43 -22.61
CA HIS A 269 12.58 -3.59 -23.43
C HIS A 269 13.09 -3.47 -24.87
N LYS A 270 13.15 -2.27 -25.42
CA LYS A 270 13.77 -2.01 -26.73
C LYS A 270 15.30 -2.12 -26.70
N PHE A 271 15.92 -1.83 -25.59
CA PHE A 271 17.38 -1.94 -25.43
C PHE A 271 17.80 -3.42 -25.29
N GLU A 272 17.10 -4.21 -24.46
CA GLU A 272 17.40 -5.64 -24.28
C GLU A 272 17.38 -6.40 -25.61
N ASN A 273 16.46 -6.06 -26.52
CA ASN A 273 16.38 -6.65 -27.85
C ASN A 273 17.51 -6.22 -28.81
N LYS A 274 18.22 -5.12 -28.50
CA LYS A 274 19.33 -4.60 -29.32
C LYS A 274 20.72 -5.02 -28.82
N PHE A 275 20.84 -5.31 -27.53
CA PHE A 275 22.09 -5.62 -26.88
C PHE A 275 22.03 -7.01 -26.26
N ASN A 276 22.60 -8.03 -26.93
CA ASN A 276 22.90 -9.31 -26.29
C ASN A 276 24.32 -9.26 -25.75
N ILE A 277 24.43 -9.23 -24.42
CA ILE A 277 25.71 -9.43 -23.75
C ILE A 277 25.80 -10.91 -23.41
N SER A 278 26.68 -11.64 -24.08
CA SER A 278 27.00 -13.03 -23.75
C SER A 278 28.35 -13.08 -23.05
N ALA A 279 28.37 -13.66 -21.85
CA ALA A 279 29.63 -14.06 -21.20
C ALA A 279 29.81 -15.56 -21.45
N ASP A 280 30.83 -15.94 -22.20
CA ASP A 280 31.18 -17.33 -22.43
C ASP A 280 32.37 -17.70 -21.54
N PHE A 281 32.14 -18.66 -20.64
CA PHE A 281 33.14 -19.19 -19.76
C PHE A 281 33.62 -20.54 -20.29
N SER A 282 34.81 -20.59 -20.88
CA SER A 282 35.41 -21.84 -21.31
C SER A 282 36.29 -22.42 -20.20
N PRO A 283 35.84 -23.48 -19.49
CA PRO A 283 36.63 -24.07 -18.38
C PRO A 283 37.94 -24.74 -18.84
N ARG A 284 38.13 -24.95 -20.14
CA ARG A 284 39.32 -25.64 -20.70
C ARG A 284 40.48 -24.72 -20.95
N GLU A 285 40.29 -23.41 -21.08
CA GLU A 285 41.33 -22.46 -21.45
C GLU A 285 41.59 -21.38 -20.40
N ASN A 286 40.89 -21.40 -19.26
CA ASN A 286 40.93 -20.34 -18.24
C ASN A 286 40.75 -18.92 -18.82
N GLU A 287 40.07 -18.81 -19.97
CA GLU A 287 39.75 -17.53 -20.58
C GLU A 287 38.29 -17.17 -20.39
N VAL A 288 38.06 -15.94 -19.96
CA VAL A 288 36.71 -15.35 -19.90
C VAL A 288 36.56 -14.50 -21.17
N ALA A 289 35.80 -14.98 -22.14
CA ALA A 289 35.42 -14.19 -23.31
C ALA A 289 34.14 -13.42 -23.05
N LEU A 290 34.20 -12.08 -23.04
CA LEU A 290 33.04 -11.20 -23.05
C LEU A 290 32.69 -10.87 -24.48
N GLY A 291 31.59 -11.45 -24.96
CA GLY A 291 31.05 -11.18 -26.30
C GLY A 291 29.98 -10.09 -26.24
N PHE A 292 30.11 -9.04 -27.02
CA PHE A 292 29.07 -8.02 -27.23
C PHE A 292 28.52 -8.16 -28.65
N THR A 293 27.25 -8.54 -28.77
CA THR A 293 26.58 -8.59 -30.07
C THR A 293 25.60 -7.44 -30.19
N PHE A 294 25.84 -6.55 -31.16
CA PHE A 294 24.92 -5.46 -31.50
C PHE A 294 24.06 -5.90 -32.68
N ARG A 295 22.73 -5.87 -32.53
CA ARG A 295 21.78 -5.99 -33.65
C ARG A 295 21.29 -4.60 -34.02
N PHE A 296 21.62 -4.16 -35.23
CA PHE A 296 21.14 -2.90 -35.83
C PHE A 296 19.78 -3.05 -36.46
#